data_3522085786756fe0af6cc1bc4a4b4559
#
_entry.id   3522085786756fe0af6cc1bc4a4b4559
#
_cell.length_a   1.000
_cell.length_b   1.000
_cell.length_c   1.000
_cell.angle_alpha   90.00
_cell.angle_beta   90.00
_cell.angle_gamma   90.00
#
_symmetry.space_group_name_H-M   'P 1'
#
loop_
_entity.id
_entity.type
_entity.pdbx_description
1 polymer ?
#
loop_
_entity_poly.entity_id
_entity_poly.type
_entity_poly.pdbx_seq_one_letter_code
_entity_poly.pdbx_strand_id
1 'polypeptide(L)'
;DVDGLVEYVVDRRARVAPAGRVYVKRDKKDRDVTTAFLVDMSSSTDRKIDGRKRIIDIEKEALLLMCEALEAIRDEYAIYGFSGSGREDCQFYVVKELGERYDDRVKGRIGGIYARQKTRMGPALRHATRRLAAADSQVKLMILLTDGKPYDSDTYQDNTYAQEDTKMALREARRREPPATVFGSRTGGSDSRTGG
;
A
#
# COMPACT_ATOMS: atom_id res chain seq x y z
N ASP A 1 -20.97 -24.00 20.09
CA ASP A 1 -22.29 -24.33 19.53
C ASP A 1 -23.09 -25.08 20.59
N VAL A 2 -24.08 -24.40 21.21
CA VAL A 2 -24.87 -24.94 22.32
C VAL A 2 -25.78 -26.07 21.82
N ASP A 3 -26.29 -25.93 20.60
CA ASP A 3 -27.21 -26.90 19.99
C ASP A 3 -26.47 -28.24 19.71
N GLY A 4 -25.23 -28.18 19.23
CA GLY A 4 -24.40 -29.36 19.04
C GLY A 4 -24.03 -30.06 20.36
N LEU A 5 -23.92 -29.30 21.46
CA LEU A 5 -23.68 -29.88 22.79
C LEU A 5 -24.94 -30.58 23.34
N VAL A 6 -26.11 -30.01 23.11
CA VAL A 6 -27.39 -30.61 23.50
C VAL A 6 -27.63 -31.88 22.70
N GLU A 7 -27.43 -31.87 21.40
CA GLU A 7 -27.53 -33.03 20.51
C GLU A 7 -26.58 -34.18 20.97
N TYR A 8 -25.32 -33.82 21.24
CA TYR A 8 -24.34 -34.79 21.77
C TYR A 8 -24.80 -35.45 23.08
N VAL A 9 -25.35 -34.67 24.02
CA VAL A 9 -25.83 -35.21 25.32
C VAL A 9 -27.07 -36.09 25.13
N VAL A 10 -27.96 -35.75 24.22
CA VAL A 10 -29.15 -36.53 23.87
C VAL A 10 -28.75 -37.86 23.22
N ASP A 11 -27.89 -37.84 22.22
CA ASP A 11 -27.41 -39.04 21.53
C ASP A 11 -26.68 -39.99 22.46
N ARG A 12 -25.86 -39.47 23.38
CA ARG A 12 -25.16 -40.27 24.39
C ARG A 12 -26.13 -40.92 25.36
N ARG A 13 -27.22 -40.25 25.76
CA ARG A 13 -28.29 -40.83 26.60
C ARG A 13 -29.11 -41.91 25.86
N ALA A 14 -29.31 -41.71 24.56
CA ALA A 14 -30.04 -42.64 23.70
C ALA A 14 -29.16 -43.85 23.27
N ARG A 15 -27.88 -43.90 23.66
CA ARG A 15 -26.86 -44.89 23.20
C ARG A 15 -26.67 -44.96 21.70
N VAL A 16 -26.92 -43.83 21.02
CA VAL A 16 -26.60 -43.65 19.61
C VAL A 16 -25.19 -43.03 19.53
N ALA A 17 -24.38 -43.48 18.56
CA ALA A 17 -23.06 -42.89 18.35
C ALA A 17 -23.20 -41.40 17.99
N PRO A 18 -22.67 -40.45 18.81
CA PRO A 18 -22.87 -39.03 18.53
C PRO A 18 -22.17 -38.64 17.23
N ALA A 19 -22.82 -37.86 16.41
CA ALA A 19 -22.20 -37.23 15.24
C ALA A 19 -21.08 -36.32 15.72
N GLY A 20 -19.84 -36.68 15.45
CA GLY A 20 -18.60 -36.17 16.04
C GLY A 20 -18.19 -34.73 15.80
N ARG A 21 -19.16 -33.77 15.77
CA ARG A 21 -18.89 -32.35 15.54
C ARG A 21 -19.33 -31.48 16.74
N VAL A 22 -18.82 -31.77 17.93
CA VAL A 22 -19.12 -31.01 19.14
C VAL A 22 -18.31 -29.71 19.26
N TYR A 23 -17.18 -29.60 18.57
CA TYR A 23 -16.31 -28.44 18.59
C TYR A 23 -16.18 -27.82 17.20
N VAL A 24 -16.85 -26.72 16.99
CA VAL A 24 -16.46 -25.78 15.93
C VAL A 24 -15.33 -24.92 16.49
N LYS A 25 -14.09 -25.34 16.28
CA LYS A 25 -12.94 -24.46 16.46
C LYS A 25 -13.09 -23.33 15.43
N ARG A 26 -13.45 -22.14 15.88
CA ARG A 26 -13.21 -20.95 15.07
C ARG A 26 -11.69 -20.79 15.01
N ASP A 27 -11.08 -21.35 14.00
CA ASP A 27 -9.73 -20.94 13.64
C ASP A 27 -9.83 -19.45 13.34
N LYS A 28 -9.29 -18.63 14.25
CA LYS A 28 -8.99 -17.24 13.97
C LYS A 28 -8.02 -17.32 12.81
N LYS A 29 -8.52 -17.09 11.59
CA LYS A 29 -7.66 -16.98 10.42
C LYS A 29 -6.81 -15.77 10.74
N ASP A 30 -5.57 -15.98 11.17
CA ASP A 30 -4.63 -14.90 11.35
C ASP A 30 -4.61 -14.13 10.03
N ARG A 31 -4.78 -12.82 10.10
CA ARG A 31 -4.75 -11.98 8.90
C ARG A 31 -3.34 -12.12 8.33
N ASP A 32 -3.26 -12.66 7.14
CA ASP A 32 -2.02 -12.90 6.43
C ASP A 32 -1.90 -11.88 5.30
N VAL A 33 -1.81 -10.60 5.70
CA VAL A 33 -1.77 -9.45 4.80
C VAL A 33 -0.52 -8.63 5.10
N THR A 34 0.27 -8.36 4.08
CA THR A 34 1.37 -7.38 4.16
C THR A 34 1.07 -6.20 3.24
N THR A 35 1.18 -5.00 3.77
CA THR A 35 0.92 -3.75 3.05
C THR A 35 2.20 -2.96 2.81
N ALA A 36 2.43 -2.47 1.59
CA ALA A 36 3.48 -1.52 1.29
C ALA A 36 2.89 -0.19 0.81
N PHE A 37 3.21 0.90 1.50
CA PHE A 37 2.92 2.26 1.03
C PHE A 37 4.06 2.74 0.15
N LEU A 38 3.73 3.25 -1.02
CA LEU A 38 4.67 3.89 -1.93
C LEU A 38 4.24 5.35 -2.13
N VAL A 39 5.02 6.28 -1.57
CA VAL A 39 4.68 7.70 -1.46
C VAL A 39 5.41 8.49 -2.52
N ASP A 40 4.68 9.26 -3.28
CA ASP A 40 5.24 10.21 -4.24
C ASP A 40 5.84 11.41 -3.51
N MET A 41 7.14 11.61 -3.68
CA MET A 41 7.86 12.74 -3.11
C MET A 41 8.25 13.74 -4.20
N SER A 42 7.49 13.82 -5.28
CA SER A 42 7.75 14.78 -6.36
C SER A 42 7.43 16.21 -5.95
N SER A 43 7.96 17.18 -6.69
CA SER A 43 7.79 18.61 -6.40
C SER A 43 6.34 19.08 -6.50
N SER A 44 5.47 18.36 -7.23
CA SER A 44 4.03 18.67 -7.30
C SER A 44 3.34 18.56 -5.94
N THR A 45 3.82 17.67 -5.06
CA THR A 45 3.27 17.47 -3.71
C THR A 45 3.53 18.65 -2.75
N ASP A 46 4.41 19.59 -3.12
CA ASP A 46 4.62 20.84 -2.36
C ASP A 46 3.51 21.90 -2.58
N ARG A 47 2.62 21.65 -3.55
CA ARG A 47 1.49 22.52 -3.83
C ARG A 47 0.53 22.56 -2.64
N LYS A 48 0.06 23.78 -2.31
CA LYS A 48 -0.95 23.99 -1.26
C LYS A 48 -2.36 23.72 -1.78
N ILE A 49 -3.15 23.03 -0.97
CA ILE A 49 -4.59 22.88 -1.17
C ILE A 49 -5.27 24.02 -0.41
N ASP A 50 -6.11 24.78 -1.11
CA ASP A 50 -6.85 25.94 -0.57
C ASP A 50 -5.96 26.96 0.19
N GLY A 51 -4.71 27.10 -0.24
CA GLY A 51 -3.76 28.04 0.34
C GLY A 51 -3.25 27.70 1.76
N ARG A 52 -3.68 26.59 2.34
CA ARG A 52 -3.38 26.22 3.73
C ARG A 52 -2.29 25.14 3.84
N LYS A 53 -2.66 23.87 3.65
CA LYS A 53 -1.75 22.73 3.81
C LYS A 53 -1.20 22.29 2.45
N ARG A 54 0.05 21.82 2.44
CA ARG A 54 0.64 21.19 1.25
C ARG A 54 0.10 19.74 1.11
N ILE A 55 0.07 19.24 -0.11
CA ILE A 55 -0.33 17.85 -0.39
C ILE A 55 0.53 16.88 0.43
N ILE A 56 1.84 17.07 0.43
CA ILE A 56 2.78 16.24 1.18
C ILE A 56 2.51 16.22 2.70
N ASP A 57 2.02 17.32 3.28
CA ASP A 57 1.70 17.37 4.71
C ASP A 57 0.42 16.56 5.01
N ILE A 58 -0.56 16.56 4.09
CA ILE A 58 -1.77 15.74 4.20
C ILE A 58 -1.42 14.26 4.04
N GLU A 59 -0.52 13.92 3.11
CA GLU A 59 -0.04 12.55 2.93
C GLU A 59 0.66 12.01 4.18
N LYS A 60 1.49 12.83 4.85
CA LYS A 60 2.11 12.47 6.14
C LYS A 60 1.08 12.20 7.23
N GLU A 61 0.08 13.07 7.37
CA GLU A 61 -1.00 12.90 8.35
C GLU A 61 -1.77 11.60 8.07
N ALA A 62 -2.11 11.33 6.81
CA ALA A 62 -2.78 10.10 6.40
C ALA A 62 -1.92 8.86 6.69
N LEU A 63 -0.62 8.91 6.39
CA LEU A 63 0.31 7.81 6.70
C LEU A 63 0.36 7.51 8.20
N LEU A 64 0.45 8.52 9.06
CA LEU A 64 0.45 8.33 10.51
C LEU A 64 -0.82 7.65 10.98
N LEU A 65 -1.99 8.10 10.51
CA LEU A 65 -3.28 7.48 10.85
C LEU A 65 -3.37 6.03 10.38
N MET A 66 -2.87 5.74 9.18
CA MET A 66 -2.85 4.37 8.64
C MET A 66 -1.88 3.47 9.42
N CYS A 67 -0.73 3.99 9.82
CA CYS A 67 0.21 3.25 10.66
C CYS A 67 -0.43 2.87 12.01
N GLU A 68 -1.07 3.82 12.69
CA GLU A 68 -1.76 3.55 13.96
C GLU A 68 -2.87 2.48 13.78
N ALA A 69 -3.61 2.52 12.67
CA ALA A 69 -4.62 1.52 12.38
C ALA A 69 -4.02 0.13 12.12
N LEU A 70 -2.92 0.05 11.36
CA LEU A 70 -2.24 -1.22 11.06
C LEU A 70 -1.59 -1.82 12.30
N GLU A 71 -0.98 -0.99 13.17
CA GLU A 71 -0.46 -1.43 14.47
C GLU A 71 -1.58 -2.01 15.37
N ALA A 72 -2.76 -1.37 15.38
CA ALA A 72 -3.89 -1.85 16.19
C ALA A 72 -4.39 -3.24 15.74
N ILE A 73 -4.35 -3.54 14.44
CA ILE A 73 -4.76 -4.84 13.89
C ILE A 73 -3.58 -5.83 13.74
N ARG A 74 -2.35 -5.38 14.00
CA ARG A 74 -1.10 -6.15 13.92
C ARG A 74 -0.80 -6.70 12.52
N ASP A 75 -1.18 -5.97 11.47
CA ASP A 75 -0.80 -6.29 10.11
C ASP A 75 0.64 -5.80 9.84
N GLU A 76 1.40 -6.56 9.08
CA GLU A 76 2.75 -6.15 8.68
C GLU A 76 2.70 -5.10 7.56
N TYR A 77 3.55 -4.06 7.65
CA TYR A 77 3.60 -3.03 6.63
C TYR A 77 4.96 -2.36 6.50
N ALA A 78 5.20 -1.82 5.30
CA ALA A 78 6.36 -0.99 4.98
C ALA A 78 5.94 0.35 4.39
N ILE A 79 6.81 1.36 4.49
CA ILE A 79 6.62 2.68 3.89
C ILE A 79 7.86 3.03 3.09
N TYR A 80 7.67 3.29 1.82
CA TYR A 80 8.70 3.70 0.89
C TYR A 80 8.32 5.02 0.25
N GLY A 81 9.32 5.86 0.00
CA GLY A 81 9.14 7.08 -0.80
C GLY A 81 9.88 6.97 -2.11
N PHE A 82 9.47 7.73 -3.12
CA PHE A 82 10.18 7.80 -4.38
C PHE A 82 10.17 9.21 -4.96
N SER A 83 11.21 9.49 -5.72
CA SER A 83 11.36 10.67 -6.57
C SER A 83 12.37 10.34 -7.67
N GLY A 84 12.67 11.27 -8.55
CA GLY A 84 13.71 11.10 -9.54
C GLY A 84 13.55 12.02 -10.74
N SER A 85 14.58 12.05 -11.60
CA SER A 85 14.59 12.84 -12.84
C SER A 85 15.36 12.08 -13.91
N GLY A 86 14.72 11.88 -15.07
CA GLY A 86 15.33 11.14 -16.18
C GLY A 86 15.50 9.63 -15.93
N ARG A 87 16.29 8.98 -16.74
CA ARG A 87 16.49 7.52 -16.68
C ARG A 87 17.45 7.08 -15.59
N GLU A 88 18.41 7.90 -15.24
CA GLU A 88 19.55 7.54 -14.39
C GLU A 88 19.34 7.94 -12.94
N ASP A 89 18.56 8.97 -12.66
CA ASP A 89 18.27 9.42 -11.30
C ASP A 89 16.89 8.94 -10.83
N CYS A 90 16.85 7.71 -10.33
CA CYS A 90 15.68 7.10 -9.72
C CYS A 90 15.95 6.91 -8.23
N GLN A 91 15.35 7.74 -7.41
CA GLN A 91 15.56 7.76 -5.97
C GLN A 91 14.45 6.96 -5.27
N PHE A 92 14.86 6.09 -4.35
CA PHE A 92 13.97 5.27 -3.54
C PHE A 92 14.38 5.42 -2.06
N TYR A 93 13.41 5.77 -1.23
CA TYR A 93 13.62 6.07 0.18
C TYR A 93 12.91 5.05 1.05
N VAL A 94 13.62 4.50 2.02
CA VAL A 94 13.04 3.61 3.02
C VAL A 94 12.66 4.43 4.24
N VAL A 95 11.36 4.59 4.46
CA VAL A 95 10.81 5.29 5.64
C VAL A 95 10.56 4.29 6.76
N LYS A 96 9.95 3.13 6.45
CA LYS A 96 9.81 1.99 7.35
C LYS A 96 9.99 0.69 6.56
N GLU A 97 10.83 -0.21 7.05
CA GLU A 97 11.02 -1.53 6.45
C GLU A 97 9.97 -2.52 6.98
N LEU A 98 9.77 -3.64 6.24
CA LEU A 98 9.03 -4.79 6.76
C LEU A 98 9.72 -5.33 8.02
N GLY A 99 8.95 -5.74 9.01
CA GLY A 99 9.48 -6.23 10.29
C GLY A 99 10.08 -5.14 11.19
N GLU A 100 10.24 -3.90 10.73
CA GLU A 100 10.72 -2.80 11.56
C GLU A 100 9.62 -2.35 12.53
N ARG A 101 9.98 -2.14 13.80
CA ARG A 101 9.06 -1.66 14.83
C ARG A 101 8.64 -0.21 14.55
N TYR A 102 7.35 0.07 14.70
CA TYR A 102 6.82 1.43 14.63
C TYR A 102 7.11 2.19 15.91
N ASP A 103 8.17 2.97 15.93
CA ASP A 103 8.65 3.76 17.04
C ASP A 103 8.80 5.25 16.66
N ASP A 104 9.27 6.06 17.58
CA ASP A 104 9.48 7.50 17.37
C ASP A 104 10.48 7.80 16.24
N ARG A 105 11.40 6.89 15.93
CA ARG A 105 12.33 7.05 14.80
C ARG A 105 11.59 6.93 13.48
N VAL A 106 10.67 5.97 13.36
CA VAL A 106 9.81 5.82 12.17
C VAL A 106 8.90 7.02 12.04
N LYS A 107 8.26 7.46 13.13
CA LYS A 107 7.43 8.68 13.14
C LYS A 107 8.24 9.92 12.73
N GLY A 108 9.47 10.04 13.20
CA GLY A 108 10.40 11.09 12.79
C GLY A 108 10.73 11.04 11.29
N ARG A 109 10.94 9.84 10.71
CA ARG A 109 11.17 9.68 9.27
C ARG A 109 9.96 10.04 8.44
N ILE A 110 8.74 9.67 8.89
CA ILE A 110 7.48 10.11 8.24
C ILE A 110 7.38 11.64 8.28
N GLY A 111 7.62 12.25 9.43
CA GLY A 111 7.68 13.72 9.55
C GLY A 111 8.71 14.37 8.64
N GLY A 112 9.84 13.70 8.42
CA GLY A 112 10.94 14.14 7.56
C GLY A 112 10.70 13.96 6.05
N ILE A 113 9.58 13.39 5.62
CA ILE A 113 9.23 13.31 4.19
C ILE A 113 9.02 14.73 3.65
N TYR A 114 9.62 15.06 2.51
CA TYR A 114 9.47 16.35 1.85
C TYR A 114 9.51 16.20 0.33
N ALA A 115 8.91 17.17 -0.37
CA ALA A 115 8.88 17.19 -1.82
C ALA A 115 10.29 17.37 -2.42
N ARG A 116 10.56 16.65 -3.49
CA ARG A 116 11.89 16.58 -4.13
C ARG A 116 11.79 16.92 -5.61
N GLN A 117 12.14 15.99 -6.48
CA GLN A 117 12.26 16.19 -7.93
C GLN A 117 10.96 15.81 -8.66
N LYS A 118 11.05 15.00 -9.71
CA LYS A 118 9.94 14.58 -10.58
C LYS A 118 9.38 13.19 -10.20
N THR A 119 8.33 12.78 -10.90
CA THR A 119 7.55 11.58 -10.59
C THR A 119 8.06 10.38 -11.40
N ARG A 120 9.17 9.79 -11.01
CA ARG A 120 9.75 8.59 -11.64
C ARG A 120 9.16 7.30 -11.07
N MET A 121 7.93 6.97 -11.46
CA MET A 121 7.08 5.98 -10.83
C MET A 121 7.44 4.52 -11.20
N GLY A 122 7.75 4.22 -12.46
CA GLY A 122 7.94 2.85 -12.94
C GLY A 122 9.04 2.07 -12.21
N PRO A 123 10.28 2.57 -12.11
CA PRO A 123 11.34 1.92 -11.35
C PRO A 123 11.01 1.74 -9.87
N ALA A 124 10.36 2.74 -9.25
CA ALA A 124 9.96 2.70 -7.85
C ALA A 124 8.93 1.58 -7.59
N LEU A 125 7.91 1.46 -8.45
CA LEU A 125 6.93 0.38 -8.40
C LEU A 125 7.59 -1.00 -8.50
N ARG A 126 8.52 -1.19 -9.44
CA ARG A 126 9.24 -2.47 -9.58
C ARG A 126 10.07 -2.79 -8.36
N HIS A 127 10.73 -1.78 -7.78
CA HIS A 127 11.56 -1.98 -6.59
C HIS A 127 10.70 -2.31 -5.36
N ALA A 128 9.64 -1.57 -5.11
CA ALA A 128 8.70 -1.83 -4.03
C ALA A 128 8.02 -3.20 -4.19
N THR A 129 7.63 -3.58 -5.42
CA THR A 129 7.07 -4.90 -5.72
C THR A 129 8.03 -6.03 -5.36
N ARG A 130 9.33 -5.89 -5.65
CA ARG A 130 10.33 -6.91 -5.28
C ARG A 130 10.44 -7.05 -3.77
N ARG A 131 10.46 -5.94 -3.03
CA ARG A 131 10.51 -5.96 -1.56
C ARG A 131 9.27 -6.59 -0.97
N LEU A 132 8.09 -6.20 -1.43
CA LEU A 132 6.83 -6.76 -0.99
C LEU A 132 6.69 -8.26 -1.34
N ALA A 133 7.24 -8.68 -2.49
CA ALA A 133 7.25 -10.09 -2.88
C ALA A 133 8.06 -10.98 -1.93
N ALA A 134 9.04 -10.43 -1.21
CA ALA A 134 9.83 -11.15 -0.24
C ALA A 134 9.13 -11.39 1.10
N ALA A 135 7.98 -10.77 1.36
CA ALA A 135 7.16 -11.06 2.53
C ALA A 135 6.52 -12.46 2.43
N ASP A 136 6.33 -13.11 3.56
CA ASP A 136 5.77 -14.48 3.63
C ASP A 136 4.23 -14.51 3.56
N SER A 137 3.57 -13.36 3.53
CA SER A 137 2.11 -13.25 3.54
C SER A 137 1.46 -13.74 2.24
N GLN A 138 0.26 -14.32 2.37
CA GLN A 138 -0.55 -14.74 1.22
C GLN A 138 -1.16 -13.56 0.45
N VAL A 139 -1.53 -12.49 1.17
CA VAL A 139 -2.08 -11.30 0.55
C VAL A 139 -1.07 -10.16 0.63
N LYS A 140 -0.70 -9.63 -0.52
CA LYS A 140 0.27 -8.53 -0.65
C LYS A 140 -0.42 -7.33 -1.27
N LEU A 141 -0.46 -6.23 -0.52
CA LEU A 141 -1.14 -5.01 -0.91
C LEU A 141 -0.11 -3.90 -1.12
N MET A 142 -0.14 -3.24 -2.27
CA MET A 142 0.62 -2.01 -2.50
C MET A 142 -0.33 -0.84 -2.65
N ILE A 143 -0.14 0.18 -1.83
CA ILE A 143 -0.90 1.43 -1.86
C ILE A 143 0.02 2.53 -2.37
N LEU A 144 -0.29 3.04 -3.56
CA LEU A 144 0.43 4.16 -4.16
C LEU A 144 -0.26 5.47 -3.81
N LEU A 145 0.46 6.34 -3.10
CA LEU A 145 0.04 7.71 -2.79
C LEU A 145 0.73 8.66 -3.77
N THR A 146 -0.04 9.31 -4.62
CA THR A 146 0.47 10.24 -5.64
C THR A 146 -0.59 11.30 -5.96
N ASP A 147 -0.16 12.52 -6.20
CA ASP A 147 -1.02 13.64 -6.59
C ASP A 147 -1.16 13.80 -8.10
N GLY A 148 -0.43 13.02 -8.89
CA GLY A 148 -0.34 13.25 -10.31
C GLY A 148 -0.06 12.08 -11.23
N LYS A 149 0.16 12.44 -12.48
CA LYS A 149 0.54 11.51 -13.54
C LYS A 149 2.05 11.29 -13.51
N PRO A 150 2.55 10.12 -13.93
CA PRO A 150 3.98 9.92 -14.17
C PRO A 150 4.50 11.02 -15.10
N TYR A 151 5.53 11.73 -14.64
CA TYR A 151 6.09 12.85 -15.38
C TYR A 151 7.62 12.76 -15.43
N ASP A 152 8.18 12.81 -16.63
CA ASP A 152 9.62 12.84 -16.86
C ASP A 152 9.94 13.71 -18.09
N SER A 153 10.20 15.00 -17.85
CA SER A 153 10.38 15.98 -18.92
C SER A 153 11.76 15.93 -19.60
N ASP A 154 12.72 15.20 -19.03
CA ASP A 154 14.12 15.32 -19.49
C ASP A 154 14.47 14.32 -20.60
N THR A 155 13.67 13.27 -20.77
CA THR A 155 13.98 12.20 -21.70
C THR A 155 13.08 12.17 -22.93
N TYR A 156 11.85 12.67 -22.85
CA TYR A 156 10.89 12.64 -23.96
C TYR A 156 9.93 13.83 -23.92
N GLN A 157 9.66 14.41 -25.07
CA GLN A 157 8.82 15.60 -25.22
C GLN A 157 7.34 15.37 -24.86
N ASP A 158 6.87 14.12 -24.69
CA ASP A 158 5.45 13.81 -24.58
C ASP A 158 5.02 12.98 -23.35
N ASN A 159 5.88 12.75 -22.38
CA ASN A 159 5.57 11.93 -21.18
C ASN A 159 5.04 10.49 -21.45
N THR A 160 4.89 10.07 -22.69
CA THR A 160 4.33 8.76 -23.08
C THR A 160 5.18 7.64 -22.50
N TYR A 161 6.50 7.81 -22.53
CA TYR A 161 7.40 6.81 -21.96
C TYR A 161 7.17 6.59 -20.46
N ALA A 162 7.05 7.66 -19.66
CA ALA A 162 6.84 7.53 -18.21
C ALA A 162 5.52 6.84 -17.89
N GLN A 163 4.48 7.11 -18.69
CA GLN A 163 3.18 6.47 -18.55
C GLN A 163 3.23 4.99 -18.94
N GLU A 164 3.84 4.64 -20.07
CA GLU A 164 3.95 3.25 -20.53
C GLU A 164 4.86 2.41 -19.61
N ASP A 165 5.96 2.98 -19.12
CA ASP A 165 6.83 2.36 -18.12
C ASP A 165 6.07 2.06 -16.82
N THR A 166 5.24 3.00 -16.35
CA THR A 166 4.38 2.82 -15.18
C THR A 166 3.32 1.74 -15.43
N LYS A 167 2.65 1.75 -16.58
CA LYS A 167 1.68 0.71 -16.96
C LYS A 167 2.33 -0.68 -16.99
N MET A 168 3.55 -0.76 -17.53
CA MET A 168 4.29 -2.02 -17.58
C MET A 168 4.65 -2.49 -16.17
N ALA A 169 5.15 -1.60 -15.31
CA ALA A 169 5.47 -1.93 -13.91
C ALA A 169 4.25 -2.45 -13.14
N LEU A 170 3.07 -1.86 -13.35
CA LEU A 170 1.81 -2.33 -12.76
C LEU A 170 1.39 -3.71 -13.29
N ARG A 171 1.57 -3.97 -14.58
CA ARG A 171 1.30 -5.31 -15.16
C ARG A 171 2.26 -6.35 -14.62
N GLU A 172 3.54 -6.01 -14.46
CA GLU A 172 4.55 -6.88 -13.87
C GLU A 172 4.22 -7.22 -12.40
N ALA A 173 3.78 -6.23 -11.62
CA ALA A 173 3.38 -6.43 -10.22
C ALA A 173 2.21 -7.43 -10.10
N ARG A 174 1.21 -7.31 -10.99
CA ARG A 174 0.04 -8.21 -10.99
C ARG A 174 0.34 -9.64 -11.46
N ARG A 175 1.41 -9.86 -12.22
CA ARG A 175 1.81 -11.19 -12.73
C ARG A 175 2.64 -12.00 -11.74
N ARG A 176 3.14 -11.39 -10.68
CA ARG A 176 3.89 -12.11 -9.63
C ARG A 176 2.93 -12.90 -8.75
N GLU A 177 3.32 -14.07 -8.33
CA GLU A 177 2.55 -14.88 -7.38
C GLU A 177 3.16 -14.78 -5.97
N PRO A 178 2.34 -14.45 -4.96
CA PRO A 178 0.97 -13.93 -5.06
C PRO A 178 0.92 -12.54 -5.69
N PRO A 179 -0.11 -12.25 -6.50
CA PRO A 179 -0.20 -10.97 -7.20
C PRO A 179 -0.37 -9.82 -6.22
N ALA A 180 0.41 -8.76 -6.40
CA ALA A 180 0.24 -7.54 -5.61
C ALA A 180 -0.98 -6.75 -6.11
N THR A 181 -1.89 -6.40 -5.21
CA THR A 181 -2.98 -5.46 -5.51
C THR A 181 -2.48 -4.04 -5.31
N VAL A 182 -2.61 -3.19 -6.34
CA VAL A 182 -2.14 -1.80 -6.30
C VAL A 182 -3.33 -0.86 -6.30
N PHE A 183 -3.43 -0.03 -5.27
CA PHE A 183 -4.39 1.07 -5.19
C PHE A 183 -3.67 2.40 -5.39
N GLY A 184 -4.26 3.28 -6.21
CA GLY A 184 -3.78 4.65 -6.42
C GLY A 184 -4.90 5.65 -6.08
N SER A 185 -4.57 6.72 -5.37
CA SER A 185 -5.47 7.86 -5.18
C SER A 185 -5.29 8.84 -6.34
N ARG A 186 -6.39 9.29 -6.93
CA ARG A 186 -6.40 10.32 -7.96
C ARG A 186 -7.05 11.55 -7.36
N THR A 187 -6.28 12.58 -7.07
CA THR A 187 -6.88 13.89 -6.77
C THR A 187 -7.40 14.47 -8.08
N GLY A 188 -8.73 14.71 -8.14
CA GLY A 188 -9.41 15.13 -9.35
C GLY A 188 -8.85 16.44 -9.91
N GLY A 189 -8.23 16.36 -11.08
CA GLY A 189 -8.04 17.51 -11.94
C GLY A 189 -9.36 17.75 -12.69
N SER A 190 -10.03 18.86 -12.44
CA SER A 190 -11.17 19.31 -13.21
C SER A 190 -10.76 19.48 -14.67
N ASP A 191 -11.27 18.62 -15.55
CA ASP A 191 -11.29 18.86 -16.99
C ASP A 191 -12.22 20.05 -17.27
N SER A 192 -11.66 21.23 -17.32
CA SER A 192 -12.34 22.37 -17.93
C SER A 192 -12.29 22.20 -19.45
N ARG A 193 -13.22 21.43 -20.01
CA ARG A 193 -13.60 21.54 -21.42
C ARG A 193 -14.38 22.86 -21.57
N THR A 194 -13.73 23.92 -21.94
CA THR A 194 -14.38 25.03 -22.60
C THR A 194 -14.52 24.66 -24.07
N GLY A 195 -15.77 24.37 -24.46
CA GLY A 195 -16.16 24.36 -25.86
C GLY A 195 -16.16 25.80 -26.41
N GLY A 196 -15.70 25.95 -27.63
CA GLY A 196 -15.83 27.06 -28.50
C GLY A 196 -15.67 26.55 -29.93
#